data_9c430a6790a60d29cd154bd4750e9ad7
#
_entry.id   9c430a6790a60d29cd154bd4750e9ad7
#
_cell.length_a   1.000
_cell.length_b   1.000
_cell.length_c   1.000
_cell.angle_alpha   90.00
_cell.angle_beta   90.00
_cell.angle_gamma   90.00
#
_symmetry.space_group_name_H-M   'P 1'
#
loop_
_entity.id
_entity.type
_entity.pdbx_description
1 polymer ?
#
loop_
_entity_poly.entity_id
_entity_poly.type
_entity_poly.pdbx_seq_one_letter_code
_entity_poly.pdbx_strand_id
1 'polypeptide(L)' 'MNDQERLLTIFLRLQSGAHLSKLQLAHEFGVSEKTIQRDFSLLGH' A
#
# COMPACT_ATOMS: atom_id res chain seq x y z
N MET A 1 8.16 9.12 4.53
CA MET A 1 6.80 8.65 4.89
C MET A 1 6.92 7.50 5.88
N ASN A 2 6.16 7.51 6.96
CA ASN A 2 6.20 6.43 7.94
C ASN A 2 5.16 5.35 7.59
N ASP A 3 5.20 4.24 8.33
CA ASP A 3 4.33 3.09 8.04
C ASP A 3 2.84 3.47 8.13
N GLN A 4 2.48 4.29 9.12
CA GLN A 4 1.09 4.68 9.31
C GLN A 4 0.58 5.52 8.15
N GLU A 5 1.40 6.46 7.68
CA GLU A 5 1.03 7.28 6.53
C GLU A 5 0.88 6.44 5.28
N ARG A 6 1.78 5.47 5.08
CA ARG A 6 1.70 4.59 3.93
C ARG A 6 0.42 3.75 3.98
N LEU A 7 0.13 3.16 5.13
CA LEU A 7 -1.08 2.35 5.30
C LEU A 7 -2.33 3.17 5.03
N LEU A 8 -2.39 4.38 5.57
CA LEU A 8 -3.55 5.26 5.35
C LEU A 8 -3.71 5.60 3.87
N THR A 9 -2.60 5.93 3.21
CA THR A 9 -2.63 6.27 1.79
C THR A 9 -3.15 5.11 0.96
N ILE A 10 -2.64 3.89 1.22
CA ILE A 10 -3.09 2.71 0.50
C ILE A 10 -4.57 2.45 0.77
N PHE A 11 -4.98 2.56 2.04
CA PHE A 11 -6.37 2.34 2.42
C PHE A 11 -7.31 3.30 1.66
N LEU A 12 -6.97 4.58 1.61
CA LEU A 12 -7.81 5.57 0.93
C LEU A 12 -7.89 5.29 -0.57
N ARG A 13 -6.80 4.84 -1.18
CA ARG A 13 -6.80 4.49 -2.59
C ARG A 13 -7.68 3.27 -2.86
N LEU A 14 -7.63 2.28 -1.97
CA LEU A 14 -8.50 1.09 -2.08
C LEU A 14 -9.96 1.50 -1.95
N GLN A 15 -10.27 2.41 -1.04
CA GLN A 15 -11.64 2.89 -0.84
C GLN A 15 -12.17 3.60 -2.08
N SER A 16 -11.31 4.28 -2.80
CA SER A 16 -11.71 5.01 -4.01
C SER A 16 -11.88 4.08 -5.21
N GLY A 17 -11.57 2.80 -5.08
CA GLY A 17 -11.67 1.85 -6.17
C GLY A 17 -10.49 1.89 -7.12
N ALA A 18 -9.38 2.50 -6.72
CA ALA A 18 -8.20 2.58 -7.56
C ALA A 18 -7.62 1.18 -7.80
N HIS A 19 -7.11 0.97 -9.02
CA HIS A 19 -6.45 -0.27 -9.37
C HIS A 19 -4.99 -0.17 -8.94
N LEU A 20 -4.61 -0.93 -7.92
CA LEU A 20 -3.29 -0.81 -7.31
C LEU A 20 -2.40 -1.98 -7.68
N SER A 21 -1.15 -1.66 -8.02
CA SER A 21 -0.10 -2.64 -8.28
C SER A 21 0.88 -2.64 -7.11
N LYS A 22 1.17 -3.82 -6.57
CA LYS A 22 2.13 -3.94 -5.47
C LYS A 22 3.50 -3.43 -5.89
N LEU A 23 3.92 -3.76 -7.11
CA LEU A 23 5.21 -3.33 -7.62
C LEU A 23 5.30 -1.80 -7.71
N GLN A 24 4.27 -1.18 -8.25
CA GLN A 24 4.24 0.27 -8.39
C GLN A 24 4.20 0.96 -7.03
N LEU A 25 3.41 0.43 -6.10
CA LEU A 25 3.34 0.98 -4.75
C LEU A 25 4.69 0.86 -4.03
N ALA A 26 5.35 -0.29 -4.18
CA ALA A 26 6.67 -0.49 -3.60
C ALA A 26 7.65 0.56 -4.12
N HIS A 27 7.62 0.80 -5.42
CA HIS A 27 8.47 1.78 -6.05
C HIS A 27 8.14 3.20 -5.57
N GLU A 28 6.87 3.50 -5.50
CA GLU A 28 6.40 4.84 -5.09
C GLU A 28 6.83 5.16 -3.67
N PHE A 29 6.69 4.20 -2.76
CA PHE A 29 6.98 4.42 -1.34
C PHE A 29 8.41 4.06 -0.94
N GLY A 30 9.20 3.54 -1.88
CA GLY A 30 10.58 3.17 -1.57
C GLY A 30 10.72 2.00 -0.63
N VAL A 31 9.80 1.02 -0.72
CA VAL A 31 9.82 -0.19 0.11
C VAL A 31 9.77 -1.41 -0.79
N SER A 32 9.90 -2.61 -0.19
CA SER A 32 9.83 -3.85 -0.95
C SER A 32 8.38 -4.24 -1.24
N GLU A 33 8.19 -5.09 -2.27
CA GLU A 33 6.87 -5.63 -2.56
C GLU A 33 6.32 -6.42 -1.37
N LYS A 34 7.21 -7.09 -0.64
CA LYS A 34 6.81 -7.85 0.54
C LYS A 34 6.21 -6.95 1.60
N THR A 35 6.76 -5.75 1.76
CA THR A 35 6.21 -4.76 2.69
C THR A 35 4.81 -4.34 2.26
N ILE A 36 4.62 -4.10 0.97
CA ILE A 36 3.29 -3.72 0.44
C ILE A 36 2.31 -4.88 0.60
N GLN A 37 2.74 -6.10 0.37
CA GLN A 37 1.89 -7.27 0.55
C GLN A 37 1.43 -7.39 2.00
N ARG A 38 2.33 -7.15 2.94
CA ARG A 38 1.99 -7.14 4.36
C ARG A 38 0.99 -6.04 4.68
N ASP A 39 1.18 -4.85 4.08
CA ASP A 39 0.25 -3.75 4.26
C ASP A 39 -1.15 -4.13 3.77
N PHE A 40 -1.24 -4.76 2.60
CA PHE A 40 -2.53 -5.23 2.09
C PHE A 40 -3.19 -6.23 3.05
N SER A 41 -2.40 -7.14 3.60
CA SER A 41 -2.91 -8.11 4.57
C SER A 41 -3.45 -7.42 5.81
N LEU A 42 -2.74 -6.41 6.31
CA LEU A 42 -3.17 -5.64 7.47
C LEU A 42 -4.47 -4.89 7.19
N LEU A 43 -4.69 -4.48 5.94
CA LEU A 43 -5.89 -3.75 5.54
C LEU A 43 -7.03 -4.67 5.11
N GLY A 44 -6.84 -5.98 5.19
CA GLY A 44 -7.88 -6.92 4.84
C GLY A 44 -8.00 -7.21 3.36
N HIS A 45 -6.93 -7.01 2.64
CA HIS A 45 -6.89 -7.29 1.21
C HIS A 45 -5.95 -8.45 0.90
#